data_92a1fb637a4041c2a1b10ee9c58b5c49
#
_entry.id   92a1fb637a4041c2a1b10ee9c58b5c49
#
_cell.length_a   1.000
_cell.length_b   1.000
_cell.length_c   1.000
_cell.angle_alpha   90.00
_cell.angle_beta   90.00
_cell.angle_gamma   90.00
#
_symmetry.space_group_name_H-M   'P 1'
#
loop_
_entity.id
_entity.type
_entity.pdbx_description
1 polymer ?
#
loop_
_entity_poly.entity_id
_entity_poly.type
_entity_poly.pdbx_seq_one_letter_code
_entity_poly.pdbx_strand_id
1 'polypeptide(L)'
;MKAVWYESNGPADKVLVYGDMADPVPAAGEVLVRLHASGVNPSDVKARAGSRPMGFPRVIPHSDGAGIVEAVGAGVDPSLVGSRVFVRNGQWRRAFGTAADYIALDAGCVHPLPDGIGFDTGAALGIPALTAACAVLRDGPVAGETILVHGAGGTVARLAVQIAADCGAGVIATTGRPERADDVMAAGAEAVIDYRSGNLVEAVADAAAGRPVTRVIDSECGLNLASSIEILAEKGVIVGYGSVLEPAPELPFLTMMFKNLTLSSILVYLLGDEEAAAYAAIVSDMLERGALDARIQKVLPLEDAARAHELVEAGDRAGAVILSTA
;
A
#
# COMPACT_ATOMS: atom_id res chain seq x y z
N MET A 1 19.55 19.94 3.66
CA MET A 1 18.56 19.32 2.78
C MET A 1 17.27 20.10 2.74
N LYS A 2 16.52 20.07 1.65
CA LYS A 2 15.13 20.50 1.63
C LYS A 2 14.25 19.42 2.23
N ALA A 3 13.20 19.81 2.96
CA ALA A 3 12.23 18.91 3.56
C ALA A 3 10.87 19.60 3.73
N VAL A 4 9.83 18.79 3.86
CA VAL A 4 8.51 19.21 4.29
C VAL A 4 8.24 18.63 5.67
N TRP A 5 7.74 19.44 6.60
CA TRP A 5 7.42 18.99 7.96
C TRP A 5 6.18 19.67 8.51
N TYR A 6 5.67 19.14 9.61
CA TYR A 6 4.63 19.77 10.43
C TYR A 6 4.96 19.64 11.92
N GLU A 7 4.45 20.60 12.74
CA GLU A 7 4.65 20.67 14.20
C GLU A 7 3.31 20.64 14.97
N SER A 8 2.21 20.57 14.24
CA SER A 8 0.86 20.39 14.79
C SER A 8 -0.02 19.65 13.78
N ASN A 9 -1.01 18.90 14.27
CA ASN A 9 -2.03 18.35 13.40
C ASN A 9 -2.94 19.45 12.86
N GLY A 10 -3.49 19.25 11.65
CA GLY A 10 -4.42 20.22 11.04
C GLY A 10 -4.52 20.09 9.51
N PRO A 11 -5.17 21.04 8.83
CA PRO A 11 -5.26 21.07 7.37
C PRO A 11 -3.89 21.18 6.69
N ALA A 12 -3.72 20.57 5.51
CA ALA A 12 -2.42 20.49 4.83
C ALA A 12 -1.81 21.88 4.56
N ASP A 13 -2.62 22.79 4.04
CA ASP A 13 -2.22 24.17 3.69
C ASP A 13 -1.87 25.04 4.92
N LYS A 14 -2.20 24.59 6.13
CA LYS A 14 -1.96 25.35 7.38
C LYS A 14 -0.76 24.83 8.16
N VAL A 15 -0.46 23.53 8.05
CA VAL A 15 0.52 22.89 8.94
C VAL A 15 1.77 22.40 8.23
N LEU A 16 1.72 22.11 6.93
CA LEU A 16 2.89 21.68 6.18
C LEU A 16 3.79 22.88 5.84
N VAL A 17 5.06 22.75 6.19
CA VAL A 17 6.10 23.76 5.98
C VAL A 17 7.18 23.16 5.11
N TYR A 18 7.56 23.82 4.02
CA TYR A 18 8.70 23.47 3.19
C TYR A 18 9.88 24.38 3.53
N GLY A 19 11.10 23.82 3.68
CA GLY A 19 12.27 24.63 4.01
C GLY A 19 13.55 23.80 4.17
N ASP A 20 14.55 24.44 4.78
CA ASP A 20 15.85 23.84 5.02
C ASP A 20 15.92 23.15 6.39
N MET A 21 16.48 21.94 6.38
CA MET A 21 16.81 21.15 7.57
C MET A 21 18.24 20.63 7.48
N ALA A 22 18.81 20.24 8.60
CA ALA A 22 20.11 19.57 8.64
C ALA A 22 20.03 18.22 7.93
N ASP A 23 21.09 17.85 7.21
CA ASP A 23 21.18 16.53 6.58
C ASP A 23 21.27 15.45 7.68
N PRO A 24 20.56 14.33 7.52
CA PRO A 24 20.67 13.23 8.46
C PRO A 24 21.98 12.46 8.28
N VAL A 25 22.47 11.88 9.37
CA VAL A 25 23.65 11.00 9.37
C VAL A 25 23.20 9.60 9.79
N PRO A 26 23.53 8.55 9.01
CA PRO A 26 23.08 7.21 9.34
C PRO A 26 23.80 6.68 10.60
N ALA A 27 23.01 6.20 11.55
CA ALA A 27 23.51 5.51 12.76
C ALA A 27 23.94 4.06 12.42
N ALA A 28 24.44 3.32 13.42
CA ALA A 28 24.72 1.89 13.26
C ALA A 28 23.43 1.14 12.87
N GLY A 29 23.53 0.29 11.86
CA GLY A 29 22.39 -0.45 11.29
C GLY A 29 21.53 0.35 10.28
N GLU A 30 21.80 1.64 10.08
CA GLU A 30 21.06 2.49 9.16
C GLU A 30 21.76 2.70 7.82
N VAL A 31 21.00 3.04 6.81
CA VAL A 31 21.45 3.57 5.52
C VAL A 31 21.01 5.03 5.37
N LEU A 32 21.79 5.82 4.65
CA LEU A 32 21.39 7.14 4.16
C LEU A 32 20.94 6.99 2.71
N VAL A 33 19.68 7.31 2.44
CA VAL A 33 19.13 7.33 1.09
C VAL A 33 18.97 8.76 0.61
N ARG A 34 19.59 9.09 -0.53
CA ARG A 34 19.25 10.29 -1.29
C ARG A 34 17.97 10.01 -2.07
N LEU A 35 16.90 10.66 -1.66
CA LEU A 35 15.58 10.48 -2.24
C LEU A 35 15.46 11.20 -3.58
N HIS A 36 14.78 10.59 -4.52
CA HIS A 36 14.36 11.16 -5.79
C HIS A 36 12.85 11.32 -5.86
N ALA A 37 12.12 10.52 -5.07
CA ALA A 37 10.67 10.56 -5.02
C ALA A 37 10.16 10.12 -3.64
N SER A 38 9.04 10.71 -3.21
CA SER A 38 8.33 10.40 -1.98
C SER A 38 6.85 10.18 -2.25
N GLY A 39 6.30 9.04 -1.83
CA GLY A 39 4.91 8.66 -2.05
C GLY A 39 3.99 9.16 -0.95
N VAL A 40 2.84 9.69 -1.33
CA VAL A 40 1.82 10.20 -0.39
C VAL A 40 0.70 9.18 -0.23
N ASN A 41 0.57 8.60 0.97
CA ASN A 41 -0.45 7.61 1.29
C ASN A 41 -1.61 8.18 2.12
N PRO A 42 -2.80 7.57 2.08
CA PRO A 42 -3.91 7.93 2.96
C PRO A 42 -3.55 7.91 4.45
N SER A 43 -2.65 7.02 4.87
CA SER A 43 -2.16 6.92 6.24
C SER A 43 -1.36 8.16 6.68
N ASP A 44 -0.56 8.73 5.78
CA ASP A 44 0.24 9.93 6.03
C ASP A 44 -0.66 11.15 6.20
N VAL A 45 -1.64 11.27 5.30
CA VAL A 45 -2.64 12.34 5.31
C VAL A 45 -3.49 12.28 6.57
N LYS A 46 -4.00 11.11 6.94
CA LYS A 46 -4.78 10.89 8.17
C LYS A 46 -3.96 11.23 9.42
N ALA A 47 -2.70 10.80 9.47
CA ALA A 47 -1.80 11.10 10.60
C ALA A 47 -1.57 12.60 10.74
N ARG A 48 -1.24 13.32 9.66
CA ARG A 48 -1.08 14.77 9.64
C ARG A 48 -2.38 15.47 10.05
N ALA A 49 -3.54 14.99 9.59
CA ALA A 49 -4.85 15.55 9.93
C ALA A 49 -5.28 15.32 11.39
N GLY A 50 -4.62 14.41 12.13
CA GLY A 50 -4.89 14.19 13.55
C GLY A 50 -5.65 12.91 13.88
N SER A 51 -5.70 11.93 12.97
CA SER A 51 -6.30 10.62 13.28
C SER A 51 -5.59 9.87 14.41
N ARG A 52 -4.37 10.28 14.73
CA ARG A 52 -3.57 9.86 15.88
C ARG A 52 -2.76 11.03 16.44
N PRO A 53 -2.44 11.03 17.75
CA PRO A 53 -1.56 12.05 18.34
C PRO A 53 -0.18 12.05 17.66
N MET A 54 0.42 13.24 17.55
CA MET A 54 1.82 13.36 17.16
C MET A 54 2.72 12.70 18.20
N GLY A 55 3.60 11.81 17.77
CA GLY A 55 4.59 11.18 18.64
C GLY A 55 5.87 12.00 18.84
N PHE A 56 6.05 13.08 18.07
CA PHE A 56 7.26 13.89 18.02
C PHE A 56 6.91 15.38 17.85
N PRO A 57 7.75 16.30 18.36
CA PRO A 57 7.49 17.75 18.24
C PRO A 57 7.47 18.26 16.79
N ARG A 58 8.22 17.58 15.90
CA ARG A 58 8.28 17.87 14.46
C ARG A 58 8.29 16.56 13.70
N VAL A 59 7.53 16.49 12.62
CA VAL A 59 7.41 15.29 11.79
C VAL A 59 7.60 15.64 10.32
N ILE A 60 8.56 14.98 9.66
CA ILE A 60 8.61 14.89 8.21
C ILE A 60 7.70 13.73 7.82
N PRO A 61 6.62 13.96 7.04
CA PRO A 61 5.67 12.91 6.69
C PRO A 61 6.24 11.91 5.67
N HIS A 62 5.41 10.95 5.32
CA HIS A 62 5.51 9.91 4.31
C HIS A 62 6.37 8.72 4.72
N SER A 63 5.81 7.55 4.41
CA SER A 63 6.43 6.26 4.68
C SER A 63 7.13 5.68 3.46
N ASP A 64 6.70 6.07 2.26
CA ASP A 64 7.19 5.55 0.98
C ASP A 64 8.13 6.54 0.30
N GLY A 65 9.16 6.02 -0.30
CA GLY A 65 10.10 6.80 -1.09
C GLY A 65 10.94 5.91 -2.00
N ALA A 66 11.71 6.52 -2.87
CA ALA A 66 12.70 5.82 -3.68
C ALA A 66 13.89 6.73 -3.98
N GLY A 67 15.06 6.12 -4.10
CA GLY A 67 16.29 6.86 -4.30
C GLY A 67 17.50 5.96 -4.40
N ILE A 68 18.66 6.53 -4.04
CA ILE A 68 19.96 5.86 -4.11
C ILE A 68 20.58 5.88 -2.72
N VAL A 69 21.08 4.73 -2.27
CA VAL A 69 21.84 4.63 -1.02
C VAL A 69 23.16 5.41 -1.20
N GLU A 70 23.37 6.43 -0.39
CA GLU A 70 24.54 7.32 -0.50
C GLU A 70 25.62 6.98 0.54
N ALA A 71 25.19 6.51 1.71
CA ALA A 71 26.08 6.07 2.78
C ALA A 71 25.44 4.97 3.63
N VAL A 72 26.25 4.25 4.38
CA VAL A 72 25.81 3.22 5.33
C VAL A 72 26.44 3.44 6.69
N GLY A 73 25.70 3.14 7.74
CA GLY A 73 26.18 3.15 9.11
C GLY A 73 26.97 1.89 9.46
N ALA A 74 27.57 1.86 10.63
CA ALA A 74 28.33 0.71 11.11
C ALA A 74 27.44 -0.55 11.15
N GLY A 75 27.98 -1.68 10.69
CA GLY A 75 27.29 -2.98 10.68
C GLY A 75 26.41 -3.25 9.46
N VAL A 76 26.26 -2.28 8.55
CA VAL A 76 25.56 -2.45 7.27
C VAL A 76 26.55 -2.79 6.17
N ASP A 77 26.16 -3.63 5.22
CA ASP A 77 26.98 -4.01 4.07
C ASP A 77 27.31 -2.77 3.20
N PRO A 78 28.61 -2.39 3.06
CA PRO A 78 28.99 -1.24 2.26
C PRO A 78 28.71 -1.39 0.75
N SER A 79 28.46 -2.59 0.26
CA SER A 79 28.08 -2.81 -1.15
C SER A 79 26.71 -2.22 -1.51
N LEU A 80 25.90 -1.86 -0.52
CA LEU A 80 24.64 -1.17 -0.73
C LEU A 80 24.82 0.27 -1.25
N VAL A 81 25.98 0.90 -1.05
CA VAL A 81 26.26 2.26 -1.55
C VAL A 81 26.17 2.28 -3.07
N GLY A 82 25.38 3.20 -3.61
CA GLY A 82 25.08 3.31 -5.04
C GLY A 82 23.88 2.49 -5.50
N SER A 83 23.31 1.63 -4.65
CA SER A 83 22.13 0.82 -5.00
C SER A 83 20.88 1.69 -5.12
N ARG A 84 20.08 1.38 -6.14
CA ARG A 84 18.73 1.92 -6.31
C ARG A 84 17.78 1.18 -5.38
N VAL A 85 17.00 1.92 -4.61
CA VAL A 85 16.10 1.32 -3.62
C VAL A 85 14.75 1.99 -3.59
N PHE A 86 13.72 1.25 -3.17
CA PHE A 86 12.50 1.81 -2.62
C PHE A 86 12.46 1.64 -1.11
N VAL A 87 11.79 2.57 -0.44
CA VAL A 87 11.72 2.69 1.01
C VAL A 87 10.33 2.30 1.50
N ARG A 88 10.27 1.52 2.59
CA ARG A 88 9.06 1.31 3.39
C ARG A 88 9.23 1.90 4.79
N ASN A 89 8.13 2.18 5.48
CA ASN A 89 8.12 2.58 6.89
C ASN A 89 8.91 3.86 7.22
N GLY A 90 9.19 4.72 6.24
CA GLY A 90 10.01 5.93 6.44
C GLY A 90 9.58 6.78 7.64
N GLN A 91 8.28 6.92 7.90
CA GLN A 91 7.75 7.69 9.05
C GLN A 91 7.11 6.80 10.12
N TRP A 92 7.24 5.48 10.08
CA TRP A 92 6.64 4.60 11.07
C TRP A 92 7.41 4.62 12.40
N ARG A 93 6.78 5.12 13.49
CA ARG A 93 7.33 5.23 14.85
C ARG A 93 8.62 6.04 14.95
N ARG A 94 8.82 6.98 14.02
CA ARG A 94 9.97 7.86 13.96
C ARG A 94 9.55 9.26 13.49
N ALA A 95 10.39 10.28 13.77
CA ALA A 95 10.07 11.68 13.49
C ALA A 95 10.14 12.00 11.98
N PHE A 96 11.09 11.42 11.24
CA PHE A 96 11.45 11.88 9.91
C PHE A 96 11.21 10.79 8.88
N GLY A 97 10.29 11.08 7.96
CA GLY A 97 9.91 10.27 6.82
C GLY A 97 10.58 10.72 5.53
N THR A 98 9.94 10.39 4.40
CA THR A 98 10.55 10.53 3.06
C THR A 98 10.23 11.83 2.34
N ALA A 99 9.43 12.75 2.92
CA ALA A 99 9.17 14.06 2.30
C ALA A 99 10.37 15.02 2.47
N ALA A 100 11.55 14.61 1.99
CA ALA A 100 12.83 15.32 2.10
C ALA A 100 13.83 14.85 1.03
N ASP A 101 14.95 15.57 0.86
CA ASP A 101 16.02 15.14 -0.05
C ASP A 101 16.74 13.87 0.45
N TYR A 102 16.80 13.67 1.77
CA TYR A 102 17.51 12.55 2.40
C TYR A 102 16.70 11.95 3.55
N ILE A 103 16.89 10.65 3.73
CA ILE A 103 16.42 9.93 4.90
C ILE A 103 17.53 8.98 5.39
N ALA A 104 17.81 8.98 6.71
CA ALA A 104 18.57 7.91 7.36
C ALA A 104 17.59 6.99 8.06
N LEU A 105 17.63 5.69 7.79
CA LEU A 105 16.70 4.70 8.34
C LEU A 105 17.33 3.30 8.39
N ASP A 106 16.71 2.40 9.15
CA ASP A 106 17.12 1.00 9.26
C ASP A 106 17.27 0.35 7.87
N ALA A 107 18.37 -0.40 7.69
CA ALA A 107 18.69 -1.05 6.41
C ALA A 107 17.62 -2.09 6.00
N GLY A 108 16.88 -2.70 6.94
CA GLY A 108 15.75 -3.57 6.65
C GLY A 108 14.52 -2.86 6.07
N CYS A 109 14.52 -1.52 6.04
CA CYS A 109 13.45 -0.72 5.45
C CYS A 109 13.70 -0.31 3.99
N VAL A 110 14.82 -0.69 3.39
CA VAL A 110 15.11 -0.45 1.97
C VAL A 110 15.13 -1.76 1.20
N HIS A 111 14.59 -1.73 0.00
CA HIS A 111 14.52 -2.89 -0.88
C HIS A 111 14.99 -2.53 -2.28
N PRO A 112 15.61 -3.46 -3.03
CA PRO A 112 16.10 -3.21 -4.36
C PRO A 112 15.01 -2.68 -5.31
N LEU A 113 15.30 -1.59 -6.02
CA LEU A 113 14.49 -1.09 -7.12
C LEU A 113 15.17 -1.47 -8.43
N PRO A 114 14.55 -2.31 -9.27
CA PRO A 114 15.15 -2.78 -10.50
C PRO A 114 15.62 -1.67 -11.44
N ASP A 115 16.68 -1.95 -12.18
CA ASP A 115 17.17 -1.03 -13.22
C ASP A 115 16.10 -0.81 -14.30
N GLY A 116 15.95 0.43 -14.74
CA GLY A 116 14.90 0.80 -15.70
C GLY A 116 13.55 1.16 -15.08
N ILE A 117 13.29 0.82 -13.81
CA ILE A 117 12.09 1.28 -13.09
C ILE A 117 12.33 2.68 -12.54
N GLY A 118 11.43 3.62 -12.85
CA GLY A 118 11.51 5.01 -12.36
C GLY A 118 11.39 5.13 -10.84
N PHE A 119 12.03 6.13 -10.23
CA PHE A 119 11.90 6.38 -8.79
C PHE A 119 10.46 6.75 -8.38
N ASP A 120 9.70 7.39 -9.26
CA ASP A 120 8.27 7.67 -9.01
C ASP A 120 7.49 6.36 -8.79
N THR A 121 7.74 5.35 -9.63
CA THR A 121 7.17 4.01 -9.44
C THR A 121 7.66 3.40 -8.12
N GLY A 122 8.97 3.49 -7.83
CA GLY A 122 9.55 3.02 -6.57
C GLY A 122 8.88 3.61 -5.33
N ALA A 123 8.60 4.92 -5.36
CA ALA A 123 7.92 5.63 -4.27
C ALA A 123 6.43 5.27 -4.11
N ALA A 124 5.87 4.49 -5.01
CA ALA A 124 4.49 3.97 -4.94
C ALA A 124 4.42 2.50 -4.45
N LEU A 125 5.53 1.90 -4.00
CA LEU A 125 5.61 0.47 -3.69
C LEU A 125 5.55 0.14 -2.20
N GLY A 126 6.21 0.93 -1.34
CA GLY A 126 6.50 0.57 0.05
C GLY A 126 5.27 0.15 0.85
N ILE A 127 4.26 0.98 0.93
CA ILE A 127 3.00 0.65 1.61
C ILE A 127 2.02 -0.06 0.67
N PRO A 128 1.70 0.46 -0.54
CA PRO A 128 0.66 -0.15 -1.36
C PRO A 128 0.99 -1.53 -1.89
N ALA A 129 2.19 -1.72 -2.47
CA ALA A 129 2.52 -3.00 -3.09
C ALA A 129 2.82 -4.09 -2.05
N LEU A 130 3.49 -3.75 -0.93
CA LEU A 130 3.71 -4.72 0.14
C LEU A 130 2.41 -5.07 0.87
N THR A 131 1.47 -4.13 1.01
CA THR A 131 0.12 -4.44 1.54
C THR A 131 -0.60 -5.41 0.61
N ALA A 132 -0.56 -5.17 -0.70
CA ALA A 132 -1.19 -6.04 -1.70
C ALA A 132 -0.57 -7.44 -1.70
N ALA A 133 0.76 -7.55 -1.73
CA ALA A 133 1.47 -8.83 -1.69
C ALA A 133 1.17 -9.60 -0.40
N CYS A 134 1.22 -8.94 0.75
CA CYS A 134 0.85 -9.55 2.02
C CYS A 134 -0.61 -10.02 2.03
N ALA A 135 -1.56 -9.20 1.52
CA ALA A 135 -2.97 -9.56 1.48
C ALA A 135 -3.26 -10.78 0.60
N VAL A 136 -2.53 -10.91 -0.49
CA VAL A 136 -2.67 -12.05 -1.41
C VAL A 136 -2.00 -13.31 -0.86
N LEU A 137 -0.79 -13.23 -0.29
CA LEU A 137 0.09 -14.38 -0.11
C LEU A 137 0.28 -14.85 1.33
N ARG A 138 -0.06 -14.04 2.34
CA ARG A 138 0.19 -14.34 3.76
C ARG A 138 -0.43 -15.65 4.24
N ASP A 139 -1.65 -15.94 3.80
CA ASP A 139 -2.41 -17.11 4.25
C ASP A 139 -2.26 -18.31 3.27
N GLY A 140 -1.15 -18.37 2.53
CA GLY A 140 -0.77 -19.45 1.64
C GLY A 140 -0.89 -19.12 0.15
N PRO A 141 -0.44 -20.04 -0.73
CA PRO A 141 -0.47 -19.85 -2.17
C PRO A 141 -1.90 -19.79 -2.71
N VAL A 142 -2.09 -19.07 -3.80
CA VAL A 142 -3.42 -18.78 -4.37
C VAL A 142 -3.62 -19.39 -5.78
N ALA A 143 -2.65 -20.13 -6.30
CA ALA A 143 -2.75 -20.75 -7.61
C ALA A 143 -3.95 -21.69 -7.71
N GLY A 144 -4.83 -21.45 -8.68
CA GLY A 144 -6.08 -22.19 -8.89
C GLY A 144 -7.23 -21.80 -7.94
N GLU A 145 -7.02 -20.86 -7.01
CA GLU A 145 -8.09 -20.34 -6.17
C GLU A 145 -8.95 -19.31 -6.92
N THR A 146 -10.18 -19.10 -6.45
CA THR A 146 -11.01 -17.94 -6.86
C THR A 146 -11.04 -16.94 -5.72
N ILE A 147 -10.57 -15.71 -6.01
CA ILE A 147 -10.39 -14.64 -5.03
C ILE A 147 -11.31 -13.48 -5.36
N LEU A 148 -11.96 -12.91 -4.35
CA LEU A 148 -12.69 -11.66 -4.45
C LEU A 148 -11.83 -10.51 -3.92
N VAL A 149 -11.63 -9.46 -4.72
CA VAL A 149 -10.93 -8.24 -4.34
C VAL A 149 -11.91 -7.07 -4.31
N HIS A 150 -12.20 -6.55 -3.12
CA HIS A 150 -13.08 -5.39 -2.95
C HIS A 150 -12.37 -4.08 -3.29
N GLY A 151 -13.10 -3.17 -3.94
CA GLY A 151 -12.63 -1.81 -4.19
C GLY A 151 -11.44 -1.72 -5.14
N ALA A 152 -11.36 -2.57 -6.16
CA ALA A 152 -10.23 -2.71 -7.08
C ALA A 152 -9.93 -1.45 -7.93
N GLY A 153 -10.80 -0.45 -7.93
CA GLY A 153 -10.48 0.89 -8.44
C GLY A 153 -9.47 1.67 -7.59
N GLY A 154 -9.11 1.20 -6.39
CA GLY A 154 -8.10 1.79 -5.51
C GLY A 154 -6.70 1.21 -5.72
N THR A 155 -5.66 1.94 -5.27
CA THR A 155 -4.25 1.59 -5.53
C THR A 155 -3.87 0.20 -5.00
N VAL A 156 -4.10 -0.09 -3.72
CA VAL A 156 -3.73 -1.38 -3.11
C VAL A 156 -4.51 -2.53 -3.73
N ALA A 157 -5.83 -2.38 -3.87
CA ALA A 157 -6.68 -3.45 -4.40
C ALA A 157 -6.36 -3.77 -5.86
N ARG A 158 -6.04 -2.75 -6.70
CA ARG A 158 -5.60 -2.97 -8.08
C ARG A 158 -4.27 -3.74 -8.15
N LEU A 159 -3.32 -3.42 -7.27
CA LEU A 159 -2.08 -4.19 -7.14
C LEU A 159 -2.34 -5.62 -6.66
N ALA A 160 -3.28 -5.81 -5.73
CA ALA A 160 -3.67 -7.16 -5.29
C ALA A 160 -4.28 -7.99 -6.42
N VAL A 161 -5.09 -7.38 -7.31
CA VAL A 161 -5.59 -8.04 -8.53
C VAL A 161 -4.43 -8.53 -9.40
N GLN A 162 -3.43 -7.67 -9.69
CA GLN A 162 -2.28 -8.03 -10.50
C GLN A 162 -1.47 -9.18 -9.87
N ILE A 163 -1.17 -9.07 -8.58
CA ILE A 163 -0.37 -10.09 -7.87
C ILE A 163 -1.14 -11.41 -7.81
N ALA A 164 -2.43 -11.39 -7.51
CA ALA A 164 -3.24 -12.60 -7.46
C ALA A 164 -3.33 -13.30 -8.83
N ALA A 165 -3.56 -12.54 -9.89
CA ALA A 165 -3.61 -13.06 -11.26
C ALA A 165 -2.26 -13.62 -11.71
N ASP A 166 -1.15 -12.93 -11.44
CA ASP A 166 0.21 -13.42 -11.76
C ASP A 166 0.55 -14.71 -10.99
N CYS A 167 0.03 -14.85 -9.76
CA CYS A 167 0.16 -16.07 -8.96
C CYS A 167 -0.82 -17.20 -9.38
N GLY A 168 -1.61 -17.01 -10.44
CA GLY A 168 -2.48 -18.03 -11.01
C GLY A 168 -3.85 -18.18 -10.36
N ALA A 169 -4.32 -17.17 -9.62
CA ALA A 169 -5.69 -17.12 -9.10
C ALA A 169 -6.68 -16.60 -10.17
N GLY A 170 -7.92 -17.10 -10.16
CA GLY A 170 -9.05 -16.44 -10.82
C GLY A 170 -9.54 -15.28 -9.95
N VAL A 171 -9.52 -14.05 -10.48
CA VAL A 171 -9.83 -12.85 -9.69
C VAL A 171 -11.16 -12.26 -10.09
N ILE A 172 -12.09 -12.20 -9.14
CA ILE A 172 -13.32 -11.41 -9.22
C ILE A 172 -13.05 -10.10 -8.47
N ALA A 173 -13.36 -8.97 -9.07
CA ALA A 173 -13.11 -7.67 -8.47
C ALA A 173 -14.39 -6.87 -8.31
N THR A 174 -14.46 -5.99 -7.30
CA THR A 174 -15.55 -5.02 -7.21
C THR A 174 -15.04 -3.59 -7.37
N THR A 175 -15.87 -2.71 -7.91
CA THR A 175 -15.62 -1.28 -7.96
C THR A 175 -16.90 -0.50 -7.73
N GLY A 176 -16.83 0.66 -7.10
CA GLY A 176 -17.91 1.64 -7.08
C GLY A 176 -17.77 2.71 -8.17
N ARG A 177 -16.88 2.47 -9.13
CA ARG A 177 -16.55 3.37 -10.24
C ARG A 177 -16.55 2.59 -11.54
N PRO A 178 -17.72 2.47 -12.18
CA PRO A 178 -17.87 1.69 -13.42
C PRO A 178 -16.89 2.12 -14.53
N GLU A 179 -16.52 3.40 -14.56
CA GLU A 179 -15.52 3.95 -15.49
C GLU A 179 -14.11 3.38 -15.32
N ARG A 180 -13.85 2.65 -14.23
CA ARG A 180 -12.57 1.96 -13.97
C ARG A 180 -12.61 0.47 -14.24
N ALA A 181 -13.76 -0.06 -14.68
CA ALA A 181 -13.92 -1.49 -14.87
C ALA A 181 -12.91 -2.05 -15.89
N ASP A 182 -12.75 -1.39 -17.03
CA ASP A 182 -11.80 -1.81 -18.08
C ASP A 182 -10.35 -1.83 -17.56
N ASP A 183 -9.98 -0.87 -16.71
CA ASP A 183 -8.67 -0.82 -16.10
C ASP A 183 -8.43 -1.96 -15.10
N VAL A 184 -9.45 -2.33 -14.34
CA VAL A 184 -9.40 -3.46 -13.40
C VAL A 184 -9.36 -4.79 -14.16
N MET A 185 -10.09 -4.91 -15.25
CA MET A 185 -9.98 -6.05 -16.16
C MET A 185 -8.57 -6.18 -16.75
N ALA A 186 -8.00 -5.07 -17.23
CA ALA A 186 -6.63 -5.02 -17.74
C ALA A 186 -5.58 -5.35 -16.68
N ALA A 187 -5.89 -5.14 -15.40
CA ALA A 187 -5.05 -5.55 -14.28
C ALA A 187 -5.07 -7.06 -13.99
N GLY A 188 -5.92 -7.85 -14.68
CA GLY A 188 -5.98 -9.30 -14.55
C GLY A 188 -7.24 -9.85 -13.87
N ALA A 189 -8.24 -9.03 -13.59
CA ALA A 189 -9.53 -9.53 -13.12
C ALA A 189 -10.27 -10.29 -14.24
N GLU A 190 -10.91 -11.41 -13.93
CA GLU A 190 -11.78 -12.16 -14.82
C GLU A 190 -13.20 -11.53 -14.92
N ALA A 191 -13.62 -10.86 -13.84
CA ALA A 191 -14.89 -10.16 -13.77
C ALA A 191 -14.78 -8.93 -12.87
N VAL A 192 -15.51 -7.86 -13.22
CA VAL A 192 -15.62 -6.65 -12.41
C VAL A 192 -17.07 -6.34 -12.14
N ILE A 193 -17.43 -6.25 -10.87
CA ILE A 193 -18.80 -6.04 -10.38
C ILE A 193 -18.91 -4.62 -9.83
N ASP A 194 -19.90 -3.85 -10.28
CA ASP A 194 -20.30 -2.63 -9.59
C ASP A 194 -21.11 -3.01 -8.34
N TYR A 195 -20.51 -2.88 -7.16
CA TYR A 195 -21.16 -3.22 -5.89
C TYR A 195 -22.35 -2.34 -5.51
N ARG A 196 -22.60 -1.28 -6.28
CA ARG A 196 -23.77 -0.41 -6.10
C ARG A 196 -24.99 -0.90 -6.88
N SER A 197 -24.79 -1.82 -7.83
CA SER A 197 -25.84 -2.32 -8.71
C SER A 197 -26.28 -3.72 -8.26
N GLY A 198 -27.38 -3.80 -7.51
CA GLY A 198 -28.01 -5.09 -7.20
C GLY A 198 -27.43 -5.84 -5.99
N ASN A 199 -27.62 -7.15 -5.96
CA ASN A 199 -27.16 -8.02 -4.91
C ASN A 199 -25.72 -8.51 -5.16
N LEU A 200 -24.78 -8.05 -4.34
CA LEU A 200 -23.37 -8.40 -4.50
C LEU A 200 -23.12 -9.92 -4.38
N VAL A 201 -23.80 -10.60 -3.47
CA VAL A 201 -23.59 -12.05 -3.25
C VAL A 201 -23.99 -12.85 -4.49
N GLU A 202 -25.15 -12.53 -5.09
CA GLU A 202 -25.62 -13.15 -6.32
C GLU A 202 -24.68 -12.83 -7.49
N ALA A 203 -24.26 -11.58 -7.64
CA ALA A 203 -23.36 -11.16 -8.73
C ALA A 203 -21.98 -11.85 -8.63
N VAL A 204 -21.45 -12.06 -7.41
CA VAL A 204 -20.21 -12.81 -7.21
C VAL A 204 -20.41 -14.29 -7.50
N ALA A 205 -21.54 -14.90 -7.09
CA ALA A 205 -21.85 -16.30 -7.38
C ALA A 205 -21.94 -16.56 -8.88
N ASP A 206 -22.58 -15.65 -9.64
CA ASP A 206 -22.68 -15.72 -11.10
C ASP A 206 -21.29 -15.60 -11.76
N ALA A 207 -20.47 -14.63 -11.32
CA ALA A 207 -19.11 -14.42 -11.82
C ALA A 207 -18.18 -15.60 -11.49
N ALA A 208 -18.36 -16.21 -10.33
CA ALA A 208 -17.59 -17.39 -9.93
C ALA A 208 -17.94 -18.65 -10.75
N ALA A 209 -19.11 -18.68 -11.40
CA ALA A 209 -19.56 -19.77 -12.27
C ALA A 209 -19.43 -21.17 -11.62
N GLY A 210 -19.81 -21.26 -10.34
CA GLY A 210 -19.75 -22.50 -9.55
C GLY A 210 -18.40 -22.82 -8.92
N ARG A 211 -17.37 -21.99 -9.14
CA ARG A 211 -16.09 -22.10 -8.42
C ARG A 211 -16.23 -21.56 -6.99
N PRO A 212 -15.67 -22.21 -5.96
CA PRO A 212 -15.70 -21.70 -4.61
C PRO A 212 -14.83 -20.42 -4.48
N VAL A 213 -15.37 -19.36 -3.89
CA VAL A 213 -14.55 -18.20 -3.50
C VAL A 213 -13.87 -18.55 -2.18
N THR A 214 -12.54 -18.60 -2.19
CA THR A 214 -11.73 -19.06 -1.06
C THR A 214 -11.08 -17.93 -0.28
N ARG A 215 -10.94 -16.75 -0.90
CA ARG A 215 -10.34 -15.58 -0.26
C ARG A 215 -11.06 -14.29 -0.65
N VAL A 216 -11.22 -13.40 0.34
CA VAL A 216 -11.70 -12.03 0.16
C VAL A 216 -10.61 -11.07 0.63
N ILE A 217 -10.25 -10.10 -0.19
CA ILE A 217 -9.28 -9.04 0.14
C ILE A 217 -10.02 -7.70 0.19
N ASP A 218 -9.93 -6.97 1.32
CA ASP A 218 -10.79 -5.82 1.55
C ASP A 218 -10.12 -4.66 2.30
N SER A 219 -10.37 -3.44 1.81
CA SER A 219 -9.97 -2.17 2.45
C SER A 219 -11.02 -1.59 3.41
N GLU A 220 -12.27 -2.09 3.34
CA GLU A 220 -13.40 -1.69 4.18
C GLU A 220 -14.05 -2.93 4.82
N CYS A 221 -13.20 -3.73 5.43
CA CYS A 221 -13.53 -5.09 5.90
C CYS A 221 -14.76 -5.14 6.81
N GLY A 222 -14.92 -4.17 7.72
CA GLY A 222 -16.08 -4.13 8.61
C GLY A 222 -17.39 -3.90 7.87
N LEU A 223 -17.41 -2.97 6.94
CA LEU A 223 -18.60 -2.67 6.13
C LEU A 223 -19.06 -3.89 5.31
N ASN A 224 -18.10 -4.62 4.75
CA ASN A 224 -18.37 -5.74 3.85
C ASN A 224 -18.35 -7.11 4.55
N LEU A 225 -18.16 -7.16 5.88
CA LEU A 225 -17.94 -8.41 6.61
C LEU A 225 -19.06 -9.43 6.41
N ALA A 226 -20.32 -9.00 6.51
CA ALA A 226 -21.48 -9.88 6.39
C ALA A 226 -21.56 -10.51 4.99
N SER A 227 -21.45 -9.72 3.94
CA SER A 227 -21.45 -10.22 2.55
C SER A 227 -20.24 -11.10 2.25
N SER A 228 -19.06 -10.75 2.75
CA SER A 228 -17.84 -11.54 2.60
C SER A 228 -17.97 -12.92 3.25
N ILE A 229 -18.58 -13.02 4.44
CA ILE A 229 -18.87 -14.29 5.13
C ILE A 229 -19.86 -15.13 4.31
N GLU A 230 -20.87 -14.50 3.71
CA GLU A 230 -21.86 -15.20 2.88
C GLU A 230 -21.24 -15.75 1.59
N ILE A 231 -20.43 -14.96 0.90
CA ILE A 231 -19.75 -15.28 -0.35
C ILE A 231 -18.73 -16.42 -0.19
N LEU A 232 -17.97 -16.43 0.90
CA LEU A 232 -16.88 -17.37 1.09
C LEU A 232 -17.36 -18.82 1.20
N ALA A 233 -16.64 -19.71 0.56
CA ALA A 233 -16.73 -21.15 0.79
C ALA A 233 -16.22 -21.52 2.19
N GLU A 234 -16.45 -22.79 2.60
CA GLU A 234 -15.87 -23.34 3.84
C GLU A 234 -14.35 -23.24 3.83
N LYS A 235 -13.76 -22.94 5.01
CA LYS A 235 -12.33 -22.72 5.22
C LYS A 235 -11.76 -21.49 4.49
N GLY A 236 -12.63 -20.60 3.99
CA GLY A 236 -12.22 -19.37 3.34
C GLY A 236 -11.59 -18.36 4.29
N VAL A 237 -10.86 -17.41 3.70
CA VAL A 237 -10.12 -16.38 4.43
C VAL A 237 -10.59 -14.99 4.02
N ILE A 238 -10.89 -14.15 5.01
CA ILE A 238 -11.09 -12.71 4.83
C ILE A 238 -9.81 -12.02 5.24
N VAL A 239 -9.21 -11.25 4.34
CA VAL A 239 -8.01 -10.43 4.62
C VAL A 239 -8.39 -8.97 4.60
N GLY A 240 -8.45 -8.36 5.77
CA GLY A 240 -8.75 -6.94 5.94
C GLY A 240 -7.48 -6.11 6.16
N TYR A 241 -7.27 -5.05 5.35
CA TYR A 241 -6.20 -4.08 5.56
C TYR A 241 -6.71 -2.66 5.88
N GLY A 242 -8.00 -2.52 6.07
CA GLY A 242 -8.67 -1.29 6.50
C GLY A 242 -10.12 -1.53 6.88
N SER A 243 -10.67 -0.60 7.65
CA SER A 243 -12.09 -0.54 8.01
C SER A 243 -12.37 0.85 8.60
N VAL A 244 -12.59 1.83 7.72
CA VAL A 244 -12.78 3.23 8.14
C VAL A 244 -14.26 3.55 8.32
N LEU A 245 -15.11 3.01 7.45
CA LEU A 245 -16.55 3.27 7.46
C LEU A 245 -17.27 2.49 8.56
N GLU A 246 -16.78 1.28 8.90
CA GLU A 246 -17.29 0.47 9.99
C GLU A 246 -16.10 -0.11 10.79
N PRO A 247 -15.55 0.66 11.77
CA PRO A 247 -14.35 0.25 12.50
C PRO A 247 -14.60 -0.85 13.56
N ALA A 248 -15.83 -1.10 13.92
CA ALA A 248 -16.21 -2.07 14.97
C ALA A 248 -17.42 -2.92 14.52
N PRO A 249 -17.28 -3.75 13.48
CA PRO A 249 -18.38 -4.53 12.93
C PRO A 249 -18.88 -5.58 13.91
N GLU A 250 -20.17 -5.93 13.81
CA GLU A 250 -20.71 -7.09 14.47
C GLU A 250 -20.11 -8.37 13.86
N LEU A 251 -19.59 -9.27 14.72
CA LEU A 251 -19.00 -10.53 14.30
C LEU A 251 -20.00 -11.69 14.42
N PRO A 252 -20.50 -12.26 13.33
CA PRO A 252 -21.41 -13.41 13.36
C PRO A 252 -20.61 -14.71 13.61
N PHE A 253 -20.12 -14.88 14.83
CA PHE A 253 -19.16 -15.92 15.22
C PHE A 253 -19.63 -17.33 14.87
N LEU A 254 -20.91 -17.67 15.12
CA LEU A 254 -21.41 -19.02 14.84
C LEU A 254 -21.39 -19.34 13.35
N THR A 255 -21.76 -18.38 12.49
CA THR A 255 -21.70 -18.54 11.04
C THR A 255 -20.26 -18.76 10.56
N MET A 256 -19.33 -17.99 11.08
CA MET A 256 -17.90 -18.17 10.78
C MET A 256 -17.38 -19.51 11.26
N MET A 257 -17.77 -19.94 12.46
CA MET A 257 -17.38 -21.22 13.04
C MET A 257 -17.89 -22.40 12.20
N PHE A 258 -19.16 -22.37 11.77
CA PHE A 258 -19.73 -23.45 10.95
C PHE A 258 -19.10 -23.56 9.55
N LYS A 259 -18.64 -22.44 8.99
CA LYS A 259 -17.86 -22.42 7.74
C LYS A 259 -16.35 -22.58 7.98
N ASN A 260 -15.89 -22.61 9.23
CA ASN A 260 -14.47 -22.64 9.59
C ASN A 260 -13.67 -21.51 8.93
N LEU A 261 -14.20 -20.28 8.95
CA LEU A 261 -13.57 -19.11 8.30
C LEU A 261 -12.45 -18.53 9.14
N THR A 262 -11.46 -17.95 8.47
CA THR A 262 -10.39 -17.14 9.07
C THR A 262 -10.63 -15.67 8.78
N LEU A 263 -10.51 -14.81 9.79
CA LEU A 263 -10.43 -13.37 9.63
C LEU A 263 -8.99 -12.93 9.94
N SER A 264 -8.28 -12.49 8.90
CA SER A 264 -6.89 -12.04 8.97
C SER A 264 -6.85 -10.53 8.82
N SER A 265 -6.36 -9.82 9.83
CA SER A 265 -6.12 -8.38 9.75
C SER A 265 -4.64 -8.11 9.49
N ILE A 266 -4.34 -7.21 8.56
CA ILE A 266 -2.96 -6.83 8.26
C ILE A 266 -2.72 -5.34 8.46
N LEU A 267 -1.56 -5.05 9.05
CA LEU A 267 -0.99 -3.73 9.12
C LEU A 267 0.44 -3.83 8.58
N VAL A 268 0.65 -3.43 7.35
CA VAL A 268 1.92 -3.59 6.61
C VAL A 268 3.14 -3.03 7.36
N TYR A 269 2.93 -2.02 8.18
CA TYR A 269 3.97 -1.44 9.04
C TYR A 269 4.58 -2.41 10.07
N LEU A 270 3.89 -3.52 10.36
CA LEU A 270 4.30 -4.53 11.33
C LEU A 270 4.94 -5.77 10.68
N LEU A 271 5.13 -5.78 9.37
CA LEU A 271 5.89 -6.85 8.71
C LEU A 271 7.31 -6.90 9.26
N GLY A 272 7.77 -8.09 9.61
CA GLY A 272 9.18 -8.33 9.91
C GLY A 272 10.04 -8.12 8.66
N ASP A 273 11.35 -7.90 8.86
CA ASP A 273 12.24 -7.56 7.75
C ASP A 273 12.36 -8.70 6.72
N GLU A 274 12.42 -9.95 7.18
CA GLU A 274 12.46 -11.13 6.29
C GLU A 274 11.15 -11.26 5.47
N GLU A 275 10.00 -11.08 6.11
CA GLU A 275 8.71 -11.15 5.45
C GLU A 275 8.54 -10.01 4.42
N ALA A 276 8.92 -8.79 4.80
CA ALA A 276 8.90 -7.64 3.91
C ALA A 276 9.86 -7.81 2.73
N ALA A 277 11.06 -8.35 2.95
CA ALA A 277 12.02 -8.63 1.88
C ALA A 277 11.49 -9.69 0.90
N ALA A 278 10.81 -10.73 1.40
CA ALA A 278 10.18 -11.73 0.53
C ALA A 278 9.10 -11.13 -0.36
N TYR A 279 8.20 -10.31 0.18
CA TYR A 279 7.18 -9.61 -0.64
C TYR A 279 7.80 -8.59 -1.59
N ALA A 280 8.84 -7.87 -1.15
CA ALA A 280 9.56 -6.93 -2.00
C ALA A 280 10.23 -7.62 -3.19
N ALA A 281 10.80 -8.81 -2.98
CA ALA A 281 11.40 -9.59 -4.06
C ALA A 281 10.35 -10.01 -5.12
N ILE A 282 9.15 -10.41 -4.70
CA ILE A 282 8.03 -10.73 -5.62
C ILE A 282 7.63 -9.48 -6.40
N VAL A 283 7.47 -8.35 -5.72
CA VAL A 283 7.11 -7.07 -6.36
C VAL A 283 8.17 -6.64 -7.36
N SER A 284 9.46 -6.74 -7.01
CA SER A 284 10.58 -6.39 -7.90
C SER A 284 10.65 -7.28 -9.13
N ASP A 285 10.48 -8.61 -8.97
CA ASP A 285 10.42 -9.55 -10.09
C ASP A 285 9.25 -9.24 -11.05
N MET A 286 8.07 -8.97 -10.51
CA MET A 286 6.91 -8.59 -11.32
C MET A 286 7.12 -7.27 -12.08
N LEU A 287 7.79 -6.28 -11.46
CA LEU A 287 8.16 -5.04 -12.13
C LEU A 287 9.14 -5.28 -13.28
N GLU A 288 10.17 -6.09 -13.09
CA GLU A 288 11.15 -6.45 -14.13
C GLU A 288 10.49 -7.13 -15.32
N ARG A 289 9.52 -8.00 -15.08
CA ARG A 289 8.75 -8.69 -16.13
C ARG A 289 7.64 -7.82 -16.75
N GLY A 290 7.40 -6.61 -16.23
CA GLY A 290 6.27 -5.77 -16.64
C GLY A 290 4.90 -6.33 -16.25
N ALA A 291 4.85 -7.22 -15.27
CA ALA A 291 3.63 -7.82 -14.74
C ALA A 291 2.97 -7.00 -13.62
N LEU A 292 3.65 -6.00 -13.08
CA LEU A 292 3.12 -5.06 -12.09
C LEU A 292 3.21 -3.62 -12.60
N ASP A 293 2.10 -2.92 -12.55
CA ASP A 293 1.98 -1.49 -12.85
C ASP A 293 1.47 -0.74 -11.61
N ALA A 294 2.38 -0.03 -10.94
CA ALA A 294 2.03 0.91 -9.87
C ALA A 294 1.64 2.24 -10.50
N ARG A 295 0.39 2.35 -10.91
CA ARG A 295 -0.15 3.53 -11.59
C ARG A 295 0.10 4.82 -10.81
N ILE A 296 0.70 5.80 -11.47
CA ILE A 296 0.92 7.15 -10.92
C ILE A 296 -0.09 8.10 -11.54
N GLN A 297 -0.85 8.77 -10.69
CA GLN A 297 -1.79 9.80 -11.14
C GLN A 297 -1.13 11.15 -11.31
N LYS A 298 -0.24 11.51 -10.38
CA LYS A 298 0.35 12.86 -10.38
C LYS A 298 1.72 12.83 -9.72
N VAL A 299 2.66 13.55 -10.33
CA VAL A 299 3.94 13.93 -9.73
C VAL A 299 3.92 15.44 -9.52
N LEU A 300 4.30 15.88 -8.33
CA LEU A 300 4.38 17.29 -7.91
C LEU A 300 5.78 17.55 -7.32
N PRO A 301 6.29 18.77 -7.37
CA PRO A 301 7.53 19.09 -6.65
C PRO A 301 7.33 19.00 -5.14
N LEU A 302 8.41 18.79 -4.38
CA LEU A 302 8.38 18.62 -2.93
C LEU A 302 7.71 19.81 -2.21
N GLU A 303 7.91 21.02 -2.71
CA GLU A 303 7.31 22.26 -2.16
C GLU A 303 5.78 22.26 -2.25
N ASP A 304 5.18 21.49 -3.15
CA ASP A 304 3.73 21.36 -3.33
C ASP A 304 3.11 20.26 -2.46
N ALA A 305 3.77 19.83 -1.40
CA ALA A 305 3.30 18.74 -0.53
C ALA A 305 1.90 18.97 0.04
N ALA A 306 1.52 20.20 0.35
CA ALA A 306 0.17 20.53 0.80
C ALA A 306 -0.86 20.13 -0.27
N ARG A 307 -0.61 20.47 -1.53
CA ARG A 307 -1.47 20.12 -2.66
C ARG A 307 -1.53 18.60 -2.89
N ALA A 308 -0.41 17.92 -2.73
CA ALA A 308 -0.36 16.45 -2.84
C ALA A 308 -1.23 15.78 -1.76
N HIS A 309 -1.16 16.26 -0.51
CA HIS A 309 -2.01 15.79 0.58
C HIS A 309 -3.50 16.02 0.30
N GLU A 310 -3.89 17.22 -0.20
CA GLU A 310 -5.28 17.52 -0.57
C GLU A 310 -5.81 16.58 -1.66
N LEU A 311 -5.00 16.28 -2.68
CA LEU A 311 -5.37 15.31 -3.72
C LEU A 311 -5.62 13.91 -3.15
N VAL A 312 -4.84 13.49 -2.16
CA VAL A 312 -5.03 12.22 -1.48
C VAL A 312 -6.26 12.24 -0.56
N GLU A 313 -6.52 13.34 0.13
CA GLU A 313 -7.70 13.54 0.98
C GLU A 313 -9.01 13.50 0.18
N ALA A 314 -9.02 14.06 -1.02
CA ALA A 314 -10.20 14.06 -1.90
C ALA A 314 -10.70 12.66 -2.24
N GLY A 315 -9.86 11.61 -2.12
CA GLY A 315 -10.26 10.21 -2.30
C GLY A 315 -10.59 9.81 -3.73
N ASP A 316 -10.52 10.73 -4.70
CA ASP A 316 -10.85 10.50 -6.11
C ASP A 316 -9.61 10.20 -6.95
N ARG A 317 -8.79 9.23 -6.49
CA ARG A 317 -7.52 8.90 -7.14
C ARG A 317 -7.63 7.68 -8.04
N ALA A 318 -7.01 7.77 -9.22
CA ALA A 318 -6.81 6.63 -10.12
C ALA A 318 -5.39 6.04 -10.03
N GLY A 319 -4.58 6.46 -9.05
CA GLY A 319 -3.19 6.04 -8.87
C GLY A 319 -2.53 6.73 -7.69
N ALA A 320 -1.23 6.55 -7.55
CA ALA A 320 -0.41 7.18 -6.51
C ALA A 320 -0.17 8.68 -6.80
N VAL A 321 -0.02 9.45 -5.74
CA VAL A 321 0.46 10.84 -5.79
C VAL A 321 1.88 10.86 -5.23
N ILE A 322 2.80 11.41 -6.01
CA ILE A 322 4.23 11.38 -5.73
C ILE A 322 4.75 12.81 -5.62
N LEU A 323 5.69 13.04 -4.71
CA LEU A 323 6.51 14.24 -4.65
C LEU A 323 7.89 13.94 -5.22
N SER A 324 8.34 14.74 -6.19
CA SER A 324 9.72 14.72 -6.68
C SER A 324 10.59 15.58 -5.75
N THR A 325 11.74 15.05 -5.37
CA THR A 325 12.76 15.75 -4.55
C THR A 325 13.95 16.22 -5.41
N ALA A 326 13.96 15.90 -6.71
CA ALA A 326 15.04 16.22 -7.65
C ALA A 326 14.68 17.41 -8.55
#